data_125d88aeb313289e8addbb53cdee9212
#
_entry.id   125d88aeb313289e8addbb53cdee9212
#
_cell.length_a   1.000
_cell.length_b   1.000
_cell.length_c   1.000
_cell.angle_alpha   90.00
_cell.angle_beta   90.00
_cell.angle_gamma   90.00
#
_symmetry.space_group_name_H-M   'P 1'
#
loop_
_entity.id
_entity.type
_entity.pdbx_description
1 polymer ?
#
loop_
_entity_poly.entity_id
_entity_poly.type
_entity_poly.pdbx_seq_one_letter_code
_entity_poly.pdbx_strand_id
1 'polypeptide(L)'
;SLLAIYLLGLWDGFFASLGVTALLAATPALVGRENLMQAGAITMLTVRLGSVISPMIGGLLLATGGVAWNYGLAAAGTFITLLPLLSLPALPPPPQPREHPLKSLLAGFRFLLASPLVGGIALLGGLLTMASAVRVLYPALADNWQMSAAQIGFLYAAIPLGAAIGALTSGKLAHSARPGLLMLLSTLGSFLAIGLFGLMPMWILGVVCLALFGWLSAVSSLLQYTMLQTQTPEAMLGRINGLWTAQNVTGDAIGAALLGGLGAMMTPVASASASGFGLLIIGVLLLLVLVELRRFRQTPPQVTASDS
;
A
#
# COMPACT_ATOMS: atom_id res chain seq x y z
N SER A 1 12.49 -3.96 -27.85
CA SER A 1 12.51 -2.48 -27.90
C SER A 1 11.86 -1.90 -26.65
N LEU A 2 12.28 -0.72 -26.25
CA LEU A 2 11.75 -0.03 -25.06
C LEU A 2 10.22 0.16 -25.14
N LEU A 3 9.72 0.47 -26.34
CA LEU A 3 8.30 0.60 -26.63
C LEU A 3 7.52 -0.69 -26.30
N ALA A 4 8.06 -1.86 -26.64
CA ALA A 4 7.42 -3.14 -26.34
C ALA A 4 7.27 -3.36 -24.83
N ILE A 5 8.26 -2.97 -24.02
CA ILE A 5 8.21 -3.07 -22.56
C ILE A 5 7.10 -2.16 -21.99
N TYR A 6 6.99 -0.92 -22.49
CA TYR A 6 5.91 -0.03 -22.08
C TYR A 6 4.52 -0.53 -22.49
N LEU A 7 4.37 -1.07 -23.70
CA LEU A 7 3.09 -1.62 -24.17
C LEU A 7 2.70 -2.86 -23.35
N LEU A 8 3.64 -3.76 -23.08
CA LEU A 8 3.39 -4.92 -22.22
C LEU A 8 3.04 -4.52 -20.80
N GLY A 9 3.71 -3.52 -20.22
CA GLY A 9 3.40 -3.00 -18.89
C GLY A 9 2.01 -2.36 -18.82
N LEU A 10 1.61 -1.61 -19.83
CA LEU A 10 0.24 -1.06 -19.93
C LEU A 10 -0.81 -2.16 -20.02
N TRP A 11 -0.53 -3.19 -20.80
CA TRP A 11 -1.40 -4.37 -20.97
C TRP A 11 -1.54 -5.14 -19.64
N ASP A 12 -0.43 -5.42 -18.99
CA ASP A 12 -0.41 -6.07 -17.67
C ASP A 12 -1.20 -5.28 -16.63
N GLY A 13 -0.95 -3.98 -16.50
CA GLY A 13 -1.66 -3.11 -15.56
C GLY A 13 -3.18 -3.06 -15.83
N PHE A 14 -3.59 -3.04 -17.10
CA PHE A 14 -5.00 -3.08 -17.47
C PHE A 14 -5.68 -4.38 -17.04
N PHE A 15 -5.10 -5.54 -17.35
CA PHE A 15 -5.67 -6.83 -16.95
C PHE A 15 -5.58 -7.09 -15.45
N ALA A 16 -4.51 -6.65 -14.79
CA ALA A 16 -4.40 -6.72 -13.34
C ALA A 16 -5.54 -5.94 -12.65
N SER A 17 -5.85 -4.73 -13.13
CA SER A 17 -6.95 -3.92 -12.61
C SER A 17 -8.32 -4.60 -12.80
N LEU A 18 -8.56 -5.20 -13.96
CA LEU A 18 -9.77 -5.98 -14.22
C LEU A 18 -9.87 -7.20 -13.30
N GLY A 19 -8.75 -7.91 -13.10
CA GLY A 19 -8.69 -9.08 -12.23
C GLY A 19 -9.03 -8.77 -10.78
N VAL A 20 -8.45 -7.70 -10.23
CA VAL A 20 -8.75 -7.25 -8.85
C VAL A 20 -10.22 -6.89 -8.71
N THR A 21 -10.78 -6.14 -9.67
CA THR A 21 -12.19 -5.73 -9.65
C THR A 21 -13.13 -6.93 -9.74
N ALA A 22 -12.81 -7.90 -10.62
CA ALA A 22 -13.58 -9.13 -10.77
C ALA A 22 -13.53 -9.97 -9.48
N LEU A 23 -12.36 -10.10 -8.84
CA LEU A 23 -12.20 -10.83 -7.58
C LEU A 23 -13.05 -10.22 -6.47
N LEU A 24 -13.02 -8.89 -6.31
CA LEU A 24 -13.83 -8.19 -5.30
C LEU A 24 -15.33 -8.37 -5.53
N ALA A 25 -15.77 -8.41 -6.78
CA ALA A 25 -17.18 -8.63 -7.13
C ALA A 25 -17.60 -10.10 -6.97
N ALA A 26 -16.73 -11.05 -7.32
CA ALA A 26 -17.02 -12.48 -7.30
C ALA A 26 -17.01 -13.07 -5.89
N THR A 27 -16.13 -12.60 -4.99
CA THR A 27 -15.96 -13.17 -3.65
C THR A 27 -17.27 -13.25 -2.86
N PRO A 28 -18.09 -12.19 -2.73
CA PRO A 28 -19.35 -12.27 -2.00
C PRO A 28 -20.37 -13.24 -2.61
N ALA A 29 -20.36 -13.36 -3.94
CA ALA A 29 -21.28 -14.25 -4.66
C ALA A 29 -20.90 -15.74 -4.52
N LEU A 30 -19.59 -16.02 -4.33
CA LEU A 30 -19.09 -17.39 -4.22
C LEU A 30 -19.17 -17.96 -2.79
N VAL A 31 -18.84 -17.15 -1.79
CA VAL A 31 -18.70 -17.65 -0.40
C VAL A 31 -19.91 -17.41 0.49
N GLY A 32 -20.86 -16.60 0.03
CA GLY A 32 -22.00 -16.17 0.85
C GLY A 32 -21.60 -15.10 1.88
N ARG A 33 -22.62 -14.40 2.42
CA ARG A 33 -22.39 -13.29 3.36
C ARG A 33 -21.80 -13.75 4.71
N GLU A 34 -22.18 -14.94 5.15
CA GLU A 34 -21.73 -15.57 6.42
C GLU A 34 -20.23 -15.86 6.43
N ASN A 35 -19.63 -16.15 5.28
CA ASN A 35 -18.23 -16.53 5.15
C ASN A 35 -17.31 -15.40 4.66
N LEU A 36 -17.86 -14.21 4.41
CA LEU A 36 -17.09 -13.07 3.88
C LEU A 36 -15.89 -12.68 4.75
N MET A 37 -16.04 -12.76 6.08
CA MET A 37 -14.97 -12.42 7.00
C MET A 37 -13.81 -13.43 6.90
N GLN A 38 -14.12 -14.72 6.79
CA GLN A 38 -13.11 -15.77 6.63
C GLN A 38 -12.43 -15.69 5.27
N ALA A 39 -13.19 -15.48 4.20
CA ALA A 39 -12.63 -15.28 2.85
C ALA A 39 -11.73 -14.04 2.79
N GLY A 40 -12.13 -12.94 3.42
CA GLY A 40 -11.32 -11.74 3.55
C GLY A 40 -10.01 -11.99 4.31
N ALA A 41 -10.06 -12.73 5.42
CA ALA A 41 -8.89 -13.09 6.20
C ALA A 41 -7.91 -13.97 5.40
N ILE A 42 -8.40 -14.97 4.67
CA ILE A 42 -7.59 -15.83 3.79
C ILE A 42 -6.95 -14.99 2.66
N THR A 43 -7.72 -14.13 2.01
CA THR A 43 -7.21 -13.24 0.96
C THR A 43 -6.10 -12.33 1.50
N MET A 44 -6.33 -11.72 2.66
CA MET A 44 -5.33 -10.86 3.32
C MET A 44 -4.06 -11.64 3.65
N LEU A 45 -4.18 -12.83 4.23
CA LEU A 45 -3.04 -13.69 4.55
C LEU A 45 -2.26 -14.06 3.29
N THR A 46 -2.95 -14.47 2.23
CA THR A 46 -2.33 -14.83 0.94
C THR A 46 -1.55 -13.66 0.35
N VAL A 47 -2.16 -12.46 0.31
CA VAL A 47 -1.50 -11.26 -0.19
C VAL A 47 -0.27 -10.91 0.65
N ARG A 48 -0.36 -10.98 1.99
CA ARG A 48 0.77 -10.66 2.88
C ARG A 48 1.91 -11.67 2.76
N LEU A 49 1.60 -12.97 2.78
CA LEU A 49 2.61 -14.01 2.59
C LEU A 49 3.25 -13.91 1.21
N GLY A 50 2.45 -13.72 0.16
CA GLY A 50 2.95 -13.55 -1.20
C GLY A 50 3.88 -12.36 -1.32
N SER A 51 3.55 -11.21 -0.75
CA SER A 51 4.38 -10.00 -0.82
C SER A 51 5.73 -10.12 -0.09
N VAL A 52 5.84 -11.02 0.89
CA VAL A 52 7.11 -11.31 1.59
C VAL A 52 7.91 -12.39 0.86
N ILE A 53 7.24 -13.49 0.50
CA ILE A 53 7.91 -14.71 -0.02
C ILE A 53 8.29 -14.55 -1.50
N SER A 54 7.40 -13.94 -2.32
CA SER A 54 7.66 -13.84 -3.78
C SER A 54 8.94 -13.12 -4.15
N PRO A 55 9.32 -11.96 -3.55
CA PRO A 55 10.58 -11.30 -3.87
C PRO A 55 11.80 -12.13 -3.50
N MET A 56 11.71 -12.89 -2.40
CA MET A 56 12.81 -13.76 -1.96
C MET A 56 13.02 -14.92 -2.94
N ILE A 57 11.92 -15.59 -3.33
CA ILE A 57 11.97 -16.65 -4.35
C ILE A 57 12.43 -16.07 -5.68
N GLY A 58 11.89 -14.92 -6.09
CA GLY A 58 12.26 -14.25 -7.34
C GLY A 58 13.75 -13.88 -7.40
N GLY A 59 14.30 -13.34 -6.30
CA GLY A 59 15.72 -13.06 -6.18
C GLY A 59 16.61 -14.33 -6.27
N LEU A 60 16.18 -15.42 -5.63
CA LEU A 60 16.88 -16.70 -5.69
C LEU A 60 16.84 -17.30 -7.10
N LEU A 61 15.70 -17.31 -7.74
CA LEU A 61 15.54 -17.81 -9.12
C LEU A 61 16.37 -16.99 -10.10
N LEU A 62 16.39 -15.67 -9.93
CA LEU A 62 17.21 -14.78 -10.75
C LEU A 62 18.70 -15.09 -10.59
N ALA A 63 19.14 -15.38 -9.37
CA ALA A 63 20.54 -15.72 -9.09
C ALA A 63 20.97 -17.08 -9.65
N THR A 64 20.06 -18.06 -9.72
CA THR A 64 20.38 -19.44 -10.11
C THR A 64 20.05 -19.76 -11.57
N GLY A 65 18.93 -19.28 -12.08
CA GLY A 65 18.39 -19.64 -13.38
C GLY A 65 18.13 -18.43 -14.31
N GLY A 66 18.41 -17.22 -13.82
CA GLY A 66 18.22 -15.98 -14.58
C GLY A 66 16.75 -15.59 -14.76
N VAL A 67 16.54 -14.57 -15.58
CA VAL A 67 15.22 -13.93 -15.80
C VAL A 67 14.19 -14.91 -16.38
N ALA A 68 14.64 -15.85 -17.24
CA ALA A 68 13.74 -16.82 -17.87
C ALA A 68 13.02 -17.72 -16.86
N TRP A 69 13.69 -18.13 -15.80
CA TRP A 69 13.08 -18.94 -14.73
C TRP A 69 12.00 -18.17 -13.96
N ASN A 70 12.23 -16.89 -13.70
CA ASN A 70 11.22 -16.04 -13.04
C ASN A 70 9.95 -15.93 -13.88
N TYR A 71 10.08 -15.59 -15.15
CA TYR A 71 8.91 -15.50 -16.04
C TYR A 71 8.28 -16.86 -16.32
N GLY A 72 9.08 -17.93 -16.41
CA GLY A 72 8.58 -19.30 -16.57
C GLY A 72 7.73 -19.73 -15.39
N LEU A 73 8.19 -19.49 -14.15
CA LEU A 73 7.41 -19.80 -12.94
C LEU A 73 6.14 -18.96 -12.85
N ALA A 74 6.21 -17.66 -13.17
CA ALA A 74 5.04 -16.78 -13.18
C ALA A 74 4.01 -17.24 -14.23
N ALA A 75 4.44 -17.60 -15.43
CA ALA A 75 3.57 -18.14 -16.46
C ALA A 75 2.93 -19.46 -16.04
N ALA A 76 3.73 -20.40 -15.51
CA ALA A 76 3.21 -21.67 -15.00
C ALA A 76 2.18 -21.48 -13.89
N GLY A 77 2.46 -20.58 -12.92
CA GLY A 77 1.50 -20.21 -11.87
C GLY A 77 0.20 -19.65 -12.43
N THR A 78 0.27 -18.78 -13.44
CA THR A 78 -0.91 -18.23 -14.10
C THR A 78 -1.73 -19.34 -14.79
N PHE A 79 -1.09 -20.26 -15.51
CA PHE A 79 -1.79 -21.40 -16.12
C PHE A 79 -2.45 -22.31 -15.09
N ILE A 80 -1.78 -22.59 -13.97
CA ILE A 80 -2.36 -23.40 -12.88
C ILE A 80 -3.59 -22.71 -12.31
N THR A 81 -3.60 -21.38 -12.14
CA THR A 81 -4.75 -20.65 -11.61
C THR A 81 -5.94 -20.60 -12.58
N LEU A 82 -5.74 -20.82 -13.88
CA LEU A 82 -6.84 -20.92 -14.84
C LEU A 82 -7.70 -22.18 -14.61
N LEU A 83 -7.12 -23.27 -14.14
CA LEU A 83 -7.84 -24.54 -13.95
C LEU A 83 -9.06 -24.40 -13.00
N PRO A 84 -8.91 -23.89 -11.77
CA PRO A 84 -10.07 -23.66 -10.91
C PRO A 84 -11.01 -22.56 -11.43
N LEU A 85 -10.50 -21.56 -12.17
CA LEU A 85 -11.34 -20.51 -12.76
C LEU A 85 -12.34 -21.09 -13.78
N LEU A 86 -11.92 -22.05 -14.57
CA LEU A 86 -12.78 -22.73 -15.57
C LEU A 86 -13.90 -23.55 -14.92
N SER A 87 -13.76 -23.92 -13.65
CA SER A 87 -14.78 -24.66 -12.89
C SER A 87 -15.75 -23.77 -12.12
N LEU A 88 -15.58 -22.44 -12.16
CA LEU A 88 -16.49 -21.50 -11.48
C LEU A 88 -17.86 -21.48 -12.12
N PRO A 89 -18.96 -21.48 -11.32
CA PRO A 89 -20.30 -21.28 -11.85
C PRO A 89 -20.46 -19.88 -12.45
N ALA A 90 -21.40 -19.75 -13.38
CA ALA A 90 -21.76 -18.44 -13.92
C ALA A 90 -22.28 -17.55 -12.79
N LEU A 91 -21.61 -16.42 -12.54
CA LEU A 91 -22.02 -15.48 -11.52
C LEU A 91 -23.02 -14.45 -12.10
N PRO A 92 -24.07 -14.08 -11.35
CA PRO A 92 -24.96 -13.04 -11.78
C PRO A 92 -24.18 -11.71 -11.90
N PRO A 93 -24.53 -10.87 -12.89
CA PRO A 93 -23.89 -9.57 -13.01
C PRO A 93 -24.12 -8.76 -11.72
N PRO A 94 -23.11 -8.01 -11.25
CA PRO A 94 -23.28 -7.17 -10.07
C PRO A 94 -24.38 -6.14 -10.31
N PRO A 95 -25.15 -5.74 -9.28
CA PRO A 95 -26.15 -4.70 -9.42
C PRO A 95 -25.51 -3.44 -9.99
N GLN A 96 -26.04 -2.92 -11.08
CA GLN A 96 -25.49 -1.73 -11.74
C GLN A 96 -25.49 -0.54 -10.78
N PRO A 97 -24.40 0.20 -10.69
CA PRO A 97 -24.38 1.43 -9.89
C PRO A 97 -25.41 2.41 -10.44
N ARG A 98 -26.29 2.89 -9.57
CA ARG A 98 -27.35 3.86 -9.94
C ARG A 98 -26.82 5.24 -10.31
N GLU A 99 -25.53 5.51 -10.04
CA GLU A 99 -24.92 6.81 -10.31
C GLU A 99 -23.73 6.69 -11.28
N HIS A 100 -23.54 7.71 -12.09
CA HIS A 100 -22.40 7.77 -13.01
C HIS A 100 -21.08 7.78 -12.21
N PRO A 101 -20.09 6.91 -12.52
CA PRO A 101 -18.85 6.76 -11.75
C PRO A 101 -18.09 8.06 -11.50
N LEU A 102 -18.04 8.95 -12.50
CA LEU A 102 -17.40 10.27 -12.38
C LEU A 102 -18.12 11.18 -11.38
N LYS A 103 -19.47 11.15 -11.33
CA LYS A 103 -20.24 11.94 -10.35
C LYS A 103 -19.95 11.44 -8.93
N SER A 104 -19.88 10.13 -8.75
CA SER A 104 -19.56 9.50 -7.47
C SER A 104 -18.16 9.86 -7.00
N LEU A 105 -17.15 9.79 -7.89
CA LEU A 105 -15.78 10.21 -7.63
C LEU A 105 -15.71 11.69 -7.23
N LEU A 106 -16.35 12.56 -8.00
CA LEU A 106 -16.35 14.01 -7.75
C LEU A 106 -17.02 14.36 -6.42
N ALA A 107 -18.10 13.68 -6.08
CA ALA A 107 -18.80 13.87 -4.80
C ALA A 107 -17.93 13.43 -3.62
N GLY A 108 -17.20 12.30 -3.74
CA GLY A 108 -16.25 11.86 -2.73
C GLY A 108 -15.07 12.84 -2.58
N PHE A 109 -14.52 13.33 -3.68
CA PHE A 109 -13.43 14.31 -3.65
C PHE A 109 -13.88 15.65 -3.02
N ARG A 110 -15.08 16.12 -3.39
CA ARG A 110 -15.69 17.32 -2.77
C ARG A 110 -15.90 17.14 -1.27
N PHE A 111 -16.28 15.95 -0.83
CA PHE A 111 -16.42 15.64 0.59
C PHE A 111 -15.06 15.70 1.33
N LEU A 112 -13.98 15.17 0.73
CA LEU A 112 -12.62 15.28 1.31
C LEU A 112 -12.19 16.72 1.48
N LEU A 113 -12.46 17.59 0.48
CA LEU A 113 -12.13 19.01 0.54
C LEU A 113 -13.00 19.77 1.58
N ALA A 114 -14.25 19.34 1.76
CA ALA A 114 -15.17 19.96 2.72
C ALA A 114 -14.95 19.49 4.17
N SER A 115 -14.21 18.40 4.36
CA SER A 115 -13.96 17.79 5.68
C SER A 115 -12.47 17.78 6.00
N PRO A 116 -11.93 18.81 6.68
CA PRO A 116 -10.48 18.96 6.90
C PRO A 116 -9.85 17.75 7.60
N LEU A 117 -10.58 17.12 8.52
CA LEU A 117 -10.12 15.92 9.21
C LEU A 117 -9.96 14.74 8.22
N VAL A 118 -11.02 14.42 7.48
CA VAL A 118 -11.04 13.28 6.53
C VAL A 118 -10.08 13.54 5.37
N GLY A 119 -10.07 14.77 4.86
CA GLY A 119 -9.14 15.21 3.81
C GLY A 119 -7.68 15.14 4.24
N GLY A 120 -7.38 15.55 5.48
CA GLY A 120 -6.04 15.44 6.06
C GLY A 120 -5.57 14.00 6.21
N ILE A 121 -6.46 13.09 6.64
CA ILE A 121 -6.20 11.66 6.72
C ILE A 121 -5.88 11.11 5.32
N ALA A 122 -6.70 11.43 4.32
CA ALA A 122 -6.49 11.00 2.95
C ALA A 122 -5.17 11.54 2.36
N LEU A 123 -4.86 12.81 2.58
CA LEU A 123 -3.62 13.43 2.10
C LEU A 123 -2.37 12.72 2.66
N LEU A 124 -2.34 12.47 3.96
CA LEU A 124 -1.22 11.77 4.60
C LEU A 124 -1.05 10.35 4.05
N GLY A 125 -2.15 9.65 3.83
CA GLY A 125 -2.09 8.32 3.21
C GLY A 125 -1.57 8.37 1.78
N GLY A 126 -1.95 9.37 0.98
CA GLY A 126 -1.42 9.60 -0.37
C GLY A 126 0.10 9.82 -0.37
N LEU A 127 0.60 10.66 0.55
CA LEU A 127 2.03 10.88 0.71
C LEU A 127 2.77 9.61 1.15
N LEU A 128 2.14 8.80 2.00
CA LEU A 128 2.71 7.53 2.46
C LEU A 128 2.84 6.51 1.32
N THR A 129 1.82 6.44 0.44
CA THR A 129 1.88 5.57 -0.75
C THR A 129 2.90 6.07 -1.77
N MET A 130 3.07 7.39 -1.93
CA MET A 130 4.15 7.95 -2.73
C MET A 130 5.54 7.56 -2.20
N ALA A 131 5.73 7.57 -0.88
CA ALA A 131 6.99 7.14 -0.26
C ALA A 131 7.30 5.65 -0.52
N SER A 132 6.28 4.79 -0.63
CA SER A 132 6.46 3.36 -0.91
C SER A 132 7.03 3.07 -2.30
N ALA A 133 6.95 4.03 -3.22
CA ALA A 133 7.51 3.94 -4.57
C ALA A 133 9.05 3.93 -4.61
N VAL A 134 9.73 4.12 -3.47
CA VAL A 134 11.21 4.04 -3.36
C VAL A 134 11.78 2.76 -3.95
N ARG A 135 11.00 1.69 -4.05
CA ARG A 135 11.40 0.42 -4.70
C ARG A 135 11.86 0.57 -6.16
N VAL A 136 11.47 1.64 -6.85
CA VAL A 136 11.93 1.96 -8.22
C VAL A 136 13.45 2.16 -8.24
N LEU A 137 14.04 2.63 -7.14
CA LEU A 137 15.47 2.89 -7.03
C LEU A 137 16.28 1.65 -6.57
N TYR A 138 15.63 0.54 -6.15
CA TYR A 138 16.36 -0.62 -5.62
C TYR A 138 17.41 -1.20 -6.57
N PRO A 139 17.14 -1.40 -7.89
CA PRO A 139 18.17 -1.90 -8.79
C PRO A 139 19.41 -0.99 -8.82
N ALA A 140 19.21 0.32 -8.93
CA ALA A 140 20.30 1.28 -9.01
C ALA A 140 21.07 1.44 -7.67
N LEU A 141 20.38 1.29 -6.52
CA LEU A 141 21.02 1.26 -5.20
C LEU A 141 21.76 -0.06 -4.96
N ALA A 142 21.24 -1.17 -5.49
CA ALA A 142 21.90 -2.47 -5.42
C ALA A 142 23.25 -2.47 -6.15
N ASP A 143 23.34 -1.79 -7.28
CA ASP A 143 24.60 -1.60 -8.01
C ASP A 143 25.62 -0.84 -7.15
N ASN A 144 25.20 0.23 -6.45
CA ASN A 144 26.05 0.99 -5.55
C ASN A 144 26.60 0.14 -4.38
N TRP A 145 25.81 -0.80 -3.88
CA TRP A 145 26.19 -1.71 -2.80
C TRP A 145 26.80 -3.04 -3.31
N GLN A 146 26.98 -3.19 -4.62
CA GLN A 146 27.49 -4.41 -5.28
C GLN A 146 26.72 -5.68 -4.84
N MET A 147 25.39 -5.58 -4.77
CA MET A 147 24.51 -6.65 -4.31
C MET A 147 24.32 -7.71 -5.39
N SER A 148 24.29 -8.96 -4.94
CA SER A 148 23.81 -10.07 -5.79
C SER A 148 22.29 -9.99 -6.02
N ALA A 149 21.80 -10.67 -7.07
CA ALA A 149 20.38 -10.75 -7.37
C ALA A 149 19.55 -11.31 -6.19
N ALA A 150 20.09 -12.27 -5.44
CA ALA A 150 19.46 -12.80 -4.24
C ALA A 150 19.31 -11.75 -3.12
N GLN A 151 20.33 -10.92 -2.95
CA GLN A 151 20.31 -9.84 -1.95
C GLN A 151 19.29 -8.74 -2.31
N ILE A 152 19.08 -8.45 -3.59
CA ILE A 152 18.06 -7.51 -4.04
C ILE A 152 16.67 -8.00 -3.62
N GLY A 153 16.41 -9.31 -3.61
CA GLY A 153 15.16 -9.89 -3.10
C GLY A 153 14.86 -9.50 -1.65
N PHE A 154 15.88 -9.35 -0.79
CA PHE A 154 15.69 -8.88 0.59
C PHE A 154 15.25 -7.41 0.66
N LEU A 155 15.72 -6.53 -0.25
CA LEU A 155 15.23 -5.15 -0.32
C LEU A 155 13.73 -5.12 -0.65
N TYR A 156 13.30 -5.92 -1.64
CA TYR A 156 11.89 -6.00 -2.00
C TYR A 156 11.01 -6.63 -0.91
N ALA A 157 11.54 -7.60 -0.16
CA ALA A 157 10.83 -8.24 0.94
C ALA A 157 10.77 -7.39 2.22
N ALA A 158 11.66 -6.41 2.40
CA ALA A 158 11.82 -5.67 3.64
C ALA A 158 10.56 -4.88 4.05
N ILE A 159 9.97 -4.11 3.13
CA ILE A 159 8.74 -3.34 3.40
C ILE A 159 7.57 -4.26 3.74
N PRO A 160 7.23 -5.29 2.93
CA PRO A 160 6.18 -6.25 3.26
C PRO A 160 6.40 -6.96 4.60
N LEU A 161 7.63 -7.35 4.91
CA LEU A 161 7.97 -8.00 6.18
C LEU A 161 7.74 -7.05 7.37
N GLY A 162 8.24 -5.82 7.26
CA GLY A 162 7.98 -4.79 8.26
C GLY A 162 6.50 -4.52 8.46
N ALA A 163 5.73 -4.44 7.35
CA ALA A 163 4.28 -4.25 7.40
C ALA A 163 3.54 -5.43 8.04
N ALA A 164 3.99 -6.67 7.81
CA ALA A 164 3.45 -7.86 8.48
C ALA A 164 3.66 -7.79 10.00
N ILE A 165 4.89 -7.45 10.44
CA ILE A 165 5.19 -7.24 11.86
C ILE A 165 4.34 -6.09 12.42
N GLY A 166 4.18 -5.00 11.65
CA GLY A 166 3.32 -3.86 11.99
C GLY A 166 1.87 -4.28 12.21
N ALA A 167 1.30 -5.07 11.33
CA ALA A 167 -0.06 -5.58 11.46
C ALA A 167 -0.25 -6.42 12.74
N LEU A 168 0.73 -7.28 13.08
CA LEU A 168 0.68 -8.11 14.28
C LEU A 168 0.81 -7.30 15.59
N THR A 169 1.59 -6.21 15.57
CA THR A 169 1.90 -5.41 16.77
C THR A 169 0.93 -4.23 16.96
N SER A 170 0.25 -3.78 15.89
CA SER A 170 -0.57 -2.57 15.90
C SER A 170 -1.96 -2.74 16.54
N GLY A 171 -2.41 -3.95 16.86
CA GLY A 171 -3.73 -4.18 17.43
C GLY A 171 -4.01 -3.37 18.72
N LYS A 172 -3.02 -3.25 19.60
CA LYS A 172 -3.11 -2.40 20.81
C LYS A 172 -3.09 -0.91 20.48
N LEU A 173 -2.44 -0.52 19.39
CA LEU A 173 -2.30 0.87 18.97
C LEU A 173 -3.59 1.41 18.34
N ALA A 174 -4.42 0.53 17.75
CA ALA A 174 -5.73 0.90 17.21
C ALA A 174 -6.68 1.48 18.27
N HIS A 175 -6.49 1.13 19.54
CA HIS A 175 -7.26 1.64 20.68
C HIS A 175 -6.59 2.83 21.39
N SER A 176 -5.65 3.49 20.71
CA SER A 176 -4.97 4.67 21.27
C SER A 176 -5.97 5.80 21.56
N ALA A 177 -5.80 6.49 22.66
CA ALA A 177 -6.60 7.67 23.02
C ALA A 177 -6.42 8.84 22.03
N ARG A 178 -5.32 8.86 21.26
CA ARG A 178 -4.99 9.91 20.29
C ARG A 178 -4.55 9.30 18.93
N PRO A 179 -5.47 8.64 18.21
CA PRO A 179 -5.12 7.92 16.98
C PRO A 179 -4.61 8.85 15.86
N GLY A 180 -5.11 10.09 15.78
CA GLY A 180 -4.66 11.05 14.78
C GLY A 180 -3.19 11.49 14.98
N LEU A 181 -2.79 11.73 16.24
CA LEU A 181 -1.39 12.05 16.55
C LEU A 181 -0.47 10.84 16.28
N LEU A 182 -0.91 9.64 16.66
CA LEU A 182 -0.14 8.42 16.43
C LEU A 182 0.04 8.16 14.93
N MET A 183 -1.02 8.36 14.13
CA MET A 183 -0.96 8.28 12.68
C MET A 183 0.07 9.26 12.10
N LEU A 184 0.03 10.53 12.52
CA LEU A 184 0.99 11.55 12.09
C LEU A 184 2.44 11.17 12.44
N LEU A 185 2.70 10.76 13.67
CA LEU A 185 4.04 10.37 14.11
C LEU A 185 4.56 9.13 13.39
N SER A 186 3.70 8.13 13.15
CA SER A 186 4.05 6.94 12.38
C SER A 186 4.36 7.29 10.93
N THR A 187 3.60 8.21 10.31
CA THR A 187 3.87 8.69 8.96
C THR A 187 5.20 9.45 8.88
N LEU A 188 5.46 10.35 9.83
CA LEU A 188 6.75 11.08 9.89
C LEU A 188 7.93 10.14 10.08
N GLY A 189 7.79 9.15 10.98
CA GLY A 189 8.80 8.11 11.17
C GLY A 189 9.05 7.29 9.89
N SER A 190 7.98 7.01 9.11
CA SER A 190 8.10 6.35 7.81
C SER A 190 8.92 7.19 6.82
N PHE A 191 8.63 8.48 6.70
CA PHE A 191 9.38 9.37 5.82
C PHE A 191 10.85 9.51 6.24
N LEU A 192 11.09 9.60 7.54
CA LEU A 192 12.45 9.60 8.09
C LEU A 192 13.20 8.30 7.73
N ALA A 193 12.56 7.14 7.86
CA ALA A 193 13.14 5.86 7.52
C ALA A 193 13.56 5.79 6.04
N ILE A 194 12.74 6.33 5.11
CA ILE A 194 13.11 6.43 3.68
C ILE A 194 14.25 7.43 3.46
N GLY A 195 14.23 8.57 4.15
CA GLY A 195 15.33 9.56 4.05
C GLY A 195 16.68 8.96 4.50
N LEU A 196 16.65 8.22 5.60
CA LEU A 196 17.84 7.53 6.12
C LEU A 196 18.26 6.36 5.22
N PHE A 197 17.33 5.62 4.63
CA PHE A 197 17.61 4.50 3.73
C PHE A 197 18.63 4.87 2.64
N GLY A 198 18.45 6.02 1.99
CA GLY A 198 19.40 6.48 0.97
C GLY A 198 20.79 6.76 1.50
N LEU A 199 20.96 7.10 2.78
CA LEU A 199 22.24 7.45 3.39
C LEU A 199 22.99 6.23 3.98
N MET A 200 22.37 5.04 3.94
CA MET A 200 22.98 3.86 4.58
C MET A 200 24.24 3.40 3.83
N PRO A 201 25.35 3.17 4.55
CA PRO A 201 26.61 2.78 3.94
C PRO A 201 26.63 1.32 3.47
N MET A 202 25.68 0.49 3.93
CA MET A 202 25.60 -0.92 3.58
C MET A 202 24.13 -1.37 3.43
N TRP A 203 23.89 -2.32 2.55
CA TRP A 203 22.56 -2.81 2.20
C TRP A 203 21.76 -3.38 3.38
N ILE A 204 22.44 -4.02 4.37
CA ILE A 204 21.78 -4.59 5.56
C ILE A 204 21.06 -3.49 6.36
N LEU A 205 21.73 -2.35 6.59
CA LEU A 205 21.11 -1.20 7.26
C LEU A 205 19.97 -0.61 6.41
N GLY A 206 20.14 -0.64 5.08
CA GLY A 206 19.06 -0.28 4.15
C GLY A 206 17.81 -1.16 4.33
N VAL A 207 17.99 -2.49 4.42
CA VAL A 207 16.90 -3.44 4.71
C VAL A 207 16.20 -3.11 6.04
N VAL A 208 16.97 -2.79 7.09
CA VAL A 208 16.40 -2.39 8.39
C VAL A 208 15.59 -1.11 8.28
N CYS A 209 16.07 -0.09 7.57
CA CYS A 209 15.30 1.15 7.32
C CYS A 209 14.00 0.87 6.56
N LEU A 210 14.04 0.03 5.53
CA LEU A 210 12.85 -0.35 4.76
C LEU A 210 11.86 -1.17 5.59
N ALA A 211 12.34 -2.08 6.44
CA ALA A 211 11.48 -2.84 7.36
C ALA A 211 10.83 -1.91 8.39
N LEU A 212 11.58 -0.94 8.93
CA LEU A 212 11.04 0.09 9.82
C LEU A 212 10.00 0.95 9.11
N PHE A 213 10.25 1.37 7.87
CA PHE A 213 9.26 2.04 7.04
C PHE A 213 8.00 1.18 6.90
N GLY A 214 8.13 -0.10 6.56
CA GLY A 214 7.02 -1.04 6.43
C GLY A 214 6.19 -1.14 7.72
N TRP A 215 6.85 -1.26 8.86
CA TRP A 215 6.21 -1.33 10.16
C TRP A 215 5.41 -0.06 10.50
N LEU A 216 6.04 1.10 10.39
CA LEU A 216 5.41 2.40 10.68
C LEU A 216 4.27 2.71 9.70
N SER A 217 4.44 2.39 8.41
CA SER A 217 3.42 2.59 7.39
C SER A 217 2.19 1.70 7.62
N ALA A 218 2.38 0.46 8.10
CA ALA A 218 1.26 -0.42 8.45
C ALA A 218 0.47 0.14 9.65
N VAL A 219 1.14 0.64 10.69
CA VAL A 219 0.48 1.32 11.82
C VAL A 219 -0.32 2.53 11.33
N SER A 220 0.30 3.39 10.52
CA SER A 220 -0.37 4.57 9.95
C SER A 220 -1.57 4.20 9.10
N SER A 221 -1.45 3.20 8.20
CA SER A 221 -2.53 2.76 7.32
C SER A 221 -3.70 2.14 8.09
N LEU A 222 -3.43 1.39 9.18
CA LEU A 222 -4.47 0.86 10.05
C LEU A 222 -5.27 1.98 10.70
N LEU A 223 -4.57 2.97 11.27
CA LEU A 223 -5.21 4.13 11.89
C LEU A 223 -5.97 4.97 10.86
N GLN A 224 -5.39 5.18 9.67
CA GLN A 224 -6.05 5.84 8.55
C GLN A 224 -7.37 5.15 8.20
N TYR A 225 -7.33 3.84 7.97
CA TYR A 225 -8.52 3.07 7.59
C TYR A 225 -9.60 3.15 8.68
N THR A 226 -9.23 2.94 9.94
CA THR A 226 -10.15 3.01 11.09
C THR A 226 -10.79 4.38 11.22
N MET A 227 -9.99 5.45 11.12
CA MET A 227 -10.49 6.82 11.23
C MET A 227 -11.38 7.20 10.05
N LEU A 228 -11.03 6.80 8.81
CA LEU A 228 -11.89 7.02 7.65
C LEU A 228 -13.24 6.34 7.82
N GLN A 229 -13.27 5.10 8.30
CA GLN A 229 -14.52 4.36 8.53
C GLN A 229 -15.39 5.00 9.62
N THR A 230 -14.79 5.46 10.70
CA THR A 230 -15.52 6.02 11.85
C THR A 230 -15.95 7.48 11.65
N GLN A 231 -15.23 8.26 10.84
CA GLN A 231 -15.49 9.68 10.63
C GLN A 231 -16.27 9.97 9.32
N THR A 232 -16.58 8.94 8.53
CA THR A 232 -17.31 9.09 7.29
C THR A 232 -18.77 8.64 7.48
N PRO A 233 -19.78 9.45 7.10
CA PRO A 233 -21.17 9.04 7.10
C PRO A 233 -21.41 7.79 6.25
N GLU A 234 -22.29 6.89 6.67
CA GLU A 234 -22.55 5.62 5.98
C GLU A 234 -22.87 5.78 4.48
N ALA A 235 -23.65 6.82 4.13
CA ALA A 235 -23.99 7.14 2.74
C ALA A 235 -22.76 7.48 1.86
N MET A 236 -21.64 7.84 2.46
CA MET A 236 -20.40 8.23 1.76
C MET A 236 -19.30 7.16 1.84
N LEU A 237 -19.44 6.14 2.70
CA LEU A 237 -18.39 5.13 2.93
C LEU A 237 -17.95 4.44 1.63
N GLY A 238 -18.87 4.06 0.76
CA GLY A 238 -18.52 3.43 -0.52
C GLY A 238 -17.65 4.33 -1.41
N ARG A 239 -17.97 5.63 -1.45
CA ARG A 239 -17.23 6.64 -2.25
C ARG A 239 -15.84 6.88 -1.66
N ILE A 240 -15.74 6.99 -0.34
CA ILE A 240 -14.47 7.20 0.36
C ILE A 240 -13.56 5.96 0.26
N ASN A 241 -14.11 4.74 0.36
CA ASN A 241 -13.34 3.51 0.13
C ASN A 241 -12.83 3.41 -1.32
N GLY A 242 -13.63 3.82 -2.31
CA GLY A 242 -13.21 3.91 -3.70
C GLY A 242 -12.06 4.92 -3.89
N LEU A 243 -12.15 6.09 -3.26
CA LEU A 243 -11.08 7.09 -3.26
C LEU A 243 -9.83 6.60 -2.55
N TRP A 244 -9.96 5.90 -1.43
CA TRP A 244 -8.81 5.31 -0.72
C TRP A 244 -8.09 4.27 -1.58
N THR A 245 -8.83 3.43 -2.32
CA THR A 245 -8.25 2.49 -3.27
C THR A 245 -7.55 3.22 -4.42
N ALA A 246 -8.20 4.22 -5.02
CA ALA A 246 -7.62 5.04 -6.07
C ALA A 246 -6.35 5.78 -5.59
N GLN A 247 -6.36 6.31 -4.37
CA GLN A 247 -5.22 6.96 -3.72
C GLN A 247 -4.01 6.01 -3.61
N ASN A 248 -4.21 4.74 -3.20
CA ASN A 248 -3.14 3.77 -3.08
C ASN A 248 -2.45 3.52 -4.42
N VAL A 249 -3.23 3.37 -5.50
CA VAL A 249 -2.69 3.15 -6.85
C VAL A 249 -2.04 4.41 -7.42
N THR A 250 -2.73 5.54 -7.31
CA THR A 250 -2.27 6.82 -7.89
C THR A 250 -1.07 7.38 -7.15
N GLY A 251 -1.06 7.28 -5.81
CA GLY A 251 0.06 7.72 -4.99
C GLY A 251 1.34 6.98 -5.32
N ASP A 252 1.26 5.66 -5.49
CA ASP A 252 2.38 4.85 -5.90
C ASP A 252 2.89 5.20 -7.31
N ALA A 253 1.98 5.39 -8.27
CA ALA A 253 2.33 5.77 -9.64
C ALA A 253 3.00 7.16 -9.70
N ILE A 254 2.45 8.16 -8.98
CA ILE A 254 3.04 9.51 -8.89
C ILE A 254 4.40 9.43 -8.21
N GLY A 255 4.52 8.69 -7.11
CA GLY A 255 5.78 8.48 -6.41
C GLY A 255 6.85 7.86 -7.32
N ALA A 256 6.48 6.82 -8.08
CA ALA A 256 7.36 6.17 -9.03
C ALA A 256 7.83 7.13 -10.15
N ALA A 257 6.92 7.93 -10.70
CA ALA A 257 7.25 8.93 -11.72
C ALA A 257 8.18 10.03 -11.17
N LEU A 258 7.92 10.54 -9.96
CA LEU A 258 8.76 11.54 -9.31
C LEU A 258 10.16 10.97 -9.01
N LEU A 259 10.24 9.76 -8.46
CA LEU A 259 11.52 9.13 -8.15
C LEU A 259 12.29 8.75 -9.41
N GLY A 260 11.62 8.31 -10.47
CA GLY A 260 12.23 8.10 -11.78
C GLY A 260 12.81 9.39 -12.35
N GLY A 261 12.07 10.51 -12.25
CA GLY A 261 12.53 11.83 -12.64
C GLY A 261 13.73 12.31 -11.81
N LEU A 262 13.67 12.19 -10.49
CA LEU A 262 14.78 12.53 -9.61
C LEU A 262 16.02 11.65 -9.90
N GLY A 263 15.83 10.34 -10.13
CA GLY A 263 16.90 9.41 -10.47
C GLY A 263 17.58 9.70 -11.81
N ALA A 264 16.89 10.40 -12.73
CA ALA A 264 17.48 10.88 -13.97
C ALA A 264 18.35 12.14 -13.77
N MET A 265 18.12 12.90 -12.70
CA MET A 265 18.78 14.19 -12.42
C MET A 265 19.89 14.09 -11.37
N MET A 266 19.83 13.10 -10.49
CA MET A 266 20.76 12.94 -9.37
C MET A 266 21.04 11.46 -9.09
N THR A 267 22.02 11.18 -8.21
CA THR A 267 22.36 9.80 -7.85
C THR A 267 21.18 9.08 -7.18
N PRO A 268 21.07 7.74 -7.29
CA PRO A 268 20.03 6.97 -6.62
C PRO A 268 19.96 7.20 -5.11
N VAL A 269 21.11 7.35 -4.47
CA VAL A 269 21.26 7.69 -3.04
C VAL A 269 20.62 9.04 -2.75
N ALA A 270 21.00 10.08 -3.52
CA ALA A 270 20.45 11.43 -3.35
C ALA A 270 18.95 11.47 -3.62
N SER A 271 18.46 10.73 -4.63
CA SER A 271 17.03 10.65 -4.97
C SER A 271 16.20 10.01 -3.83
N ALA A 272 16.68 8.89 -3.26
CA ALA A 272 16.02 8.24 -2.13
C ALA A 272 15.97 9.16 -0.91
N SER A 273 17.10 9.78 -0.56
CA SER A 273 17.20 10.68 0.60
C SER A 273 16.38 11.95 0.40
N ALA A 274 16.46 12.58 -0.77
CA ALA A 274 15.69 13.79 -1.09
C ALA A 274 14.17 13.52 -1.03
N SER A 275 13.71 12.38 -1.54
CA SER A 275 12.29 12.01 -1.47
C SER A 275 11.83 11.81 -0.02
N GLY A 276 12.58 11.05 0.80
CA GLY A 276 12.23 10.79 2.19
C GLY A 276 12.25 12.06 3.05
N PHE A 277 13.31 12.85 2.99
CA PHE A 277 13.39 14.11 3.74
C PHE A 277 12.45 15.18 3.21
N GLY A 278 12.21 15.24 1.89
CA GLY A 278 11.22 16.13 1.30
C GLY A 278 9.80 15.83 1.82
N LEU A 279 9.40 14.55 1.82
CA LEU A 279 8.13 14.12 2.39
C LEU A 279 8.08 14.34 3.92
N LEU A 280 9.20 14.18 4.62
CA LEU A 280 9.28 14.48 6.06
C LEU A 280 9.00 15.96 6.33
N ILE A 281 9.59 16.87 5.55
CA ILE A 281 9.34 18.32 5.68
C ILE A 281 7.85 18.61 5.44
N ILE A 282 7.27 18.07 4.36
CA ILE A 282 5.84 18.22 4.07
C ILE A 282 5.00 17.65 5.23
N GLY A 283 5.35 16.47 5.74
CA GLY A 283 4.67 15.84 6.86
C GLY A 283 4.73 16.67 8.15
N VAL A 284 5.88 17.29 8.44
CA VAL A 284 6.03 18.22 9.58
C VAL A 284 5.15 19.46 9.40
N LEU A 285 5.11 20.04 8.20
CA LEU A 285 4.20 21.15 7.92
C LEU A 285 2.74 20.75 8.12
N LEU A 286 2.36 19.56 7.65
CA LEU A 286 1.01 19.03 7.87
C LEU A 286 0.72 18.75 9.35
N LEU A 287 1.70 18.31 10.14
CA LEU A 287 1.56 18.18 11.60
C LEU A 287 1.19 19.54 12.26
N LEU A 288 1.73 20.63 11.75
CA LEU A 288 1.44 21.98 12.27
C LEU A 288 0.07 22.48 11.80
N VAL A 289 -0.31 22.21 10.56
CA VAL A 289 -1.55 22.69 9.93
C VAL A 289 -2.78 21.86 10.34
N LEU A 290 -2.65 20.52 10.39
CA LEU A 290 -3.75 19.60 10.69
C LEU A 290 -4.03 19.50 12.20
N VAL A 291 -4.39 20.62 12.82
CA VAL A 291 -4.64 20.72 14.27
C VAL A 291 -5.79 19.80 14.71
N GLU A 292 -6.84 19.68 13.89
CA GLU A 292 -7.98 18.80 14.18
C GLU A 292 -7.56 17.35 14.26
N LEU A 293 -6.76 16.87 13.30
CA LEU A 293 -6.25 15.50 13.29
C LEU A 293 -5.34 15.24 14.49
N ARG A 294 -4.46 16.17 14.84
CA ARG A 294 -3.54 16.06 15.98
C ARG A 294 -4.29 16.01 17.32
N ARG A 295 -5.38 16.74 17.45
CA ARG A 295 -6.20 16.82 18.67
C ARG A 295 -7.31 15.77 18.72
N PHE A 296 -7.52 15.02 17.65
CA PHE A 296 -8.56 14.02 17.58
C PHE A 296 -8.38 12.97 18.70
N ARG A 297 -9.42 12.77 19.50
CA ARG A 297 -9.48 11.78 20.57
C ARG A 297 -10.62 10.81 20.28
N GLN A 298 -10.36 9.53 20.41
CA GLN A 298 -11.42 8.53 20.45
C GLN A 298 -12.04 8.52 21.85
N THR A 299 -13.35 8.71 21.94
CA THR A 299 -14.09 8.42 23.18
C THR A 299 -14.10 6.91 23.36
N PRO A 300 -13.68 6.36 24.52
CA PRO A 300 -13.79 4.93 24.78
C PRO A 300 -15.25 4.48 24.56
N PRO A 301 -15.47 3.25 24.02
CA PRO A 301 -16.82 2.70 23.98
C PRO A 301 -17.39 2.73 25.39
N GLN A 302 -18.55 3.38 25.55
CA GLN A 302 -19.29 3.30 26.82
C GLN A 302 -19.70 1.82 26.97
N VAL A 303 -19.08 1.14 27.92
CA VAL A 303 -19.56 -0.17 28.37
C VAL A 303 -20.94 0.11 28.96
N THR A 304 -21.99 -0.13 28.18
CA THR A 304 -23.36 -0.13 28.70
C THR A 304 -23.42 -1.24 29.75
N ALA A 305 -23.60 -0.84 31.00
CA ALA A 305 -23.80 -1.71 32.16
C ALA A 305 -25.18 -2.38 32.05
N SER A 306 -25.39 -3.21 31.02
CA SER A 306 -26.64 -3.98 30.81
C SER A 306 -26.41 -5.50 30.78
N ASP A 307 -25.20 -5.97 31.08
CA ASP A 307 -24.88 -7.39 31.21
C ASP A 307 -24.29 -7.71 32.61
N SER A 308 -25.04 -7.33 33.63
CA SER A 308 -24.85 -7.85 35.01
C SER A 308 -26.05 -8.66 35.44
#